data_6802467c3220337021468ec87d927f31
#
_entry.id   6802467c3220337021468ec87d927f31
#
_cell.length_a   1.000
_cell.length_b   1.000
_cell.length_c   1.000
_cell.angle_alpha   90.00
_cell.angle_beta   90.00
_cell.angle_gamma   90.00
#
_symmetry.space_group_name_H-M   'P 1'
#
loop_
_entity.id
_entity.type
_entity.pdbx_description
1 polymer ?
#
loop_
_entity_poly.entity_id
_entity_poly.type
_entity_poly.pdbx_seq_one_letter_code
_entity_poly.pdbx_strand_id
1 'polypeptide(L)'
;MYNLTENQMEAIKLLSIFKYLTSSQFVKLGVFKKRAYLTNSLKILLDRKNPLISKHDFNPVNGKLESFYYLTKYGKKYLVNELEYVESKIKVPLGVNQIYIKDYFHRKYTIDFHLAFRQWIESRKGKVEFLNYYFDKAGNNRSKNKYDYVTALNKIQVDKVRSFIPDINAIFVHNDTKYLFLFEQHNGKDVKRLFEQLFTHINAIFAKAIALKYDYKQPYKVVVVCEEKSVKDSVIERLRKLDGIEHYNNFFIFKTNIELEEDFYTNWTLINGEKTNFLI
;
A
#
# COMPACT_ATOMS: atom_id res chain seq x y z
N MET A 1 0.39 -31.42 -12.39
CA MET A 1 0.37 -31.03 -10.98
C MET A 1 1.68 -30.30 -10.64
N TYR A 2 1.65 -29.13 -10.01
CA TYR A 2 2.87 -28.43 -9.62
C TYR A 2 3.33 -28.97 -8.27
N ASN A 3 4.51 -29.58 -8.23
CA ASN A 3 5.11 -29.98 -6.94
C ASN A 3 5.87 -28.77 -6.37
N LEU A 4 5.23 -28.00 -5.49
CA LEU A 4 5.80 -26.81 -4.84
C LEU A 4 6.11 -27.09 -3.38
N THR A 5 7.23 -26.54 -2.89
CA THR A 5 7.53 -26.53 -1.46
C THR A 5 6.60 -25.54 -0.73
N GLU A 6 6.46 -25.70 0.59
CA GLU A 6 5.67 -24.78 1.43
C GLU A 6 6.08 -23.33 1.25
N ASN A 7 7.38 -23.04 1.22
CA ASN A 7 7.90 -21.68 1.02
C ASN A 7 7.56 -21.12 -0.35
N GLN A 8 7.54 -21.95 -1.40
CA GLN A 8 7.14 -21.54 -2.75
C GLN A 8 5.64 -21.24 -2.82
N MET A 9 4.81 -22.04 -2.18
CA MET A 9 3.37 -21.80 -2.06
C MET A 9 3.11 -20.51 -1.29
N GLU A 10 3.81 -20.31 -0.17
CA GLU A 10 3.65 -19.09 0.62
C GLU A 10 4.09 -17.85 -0.15
N ALA A 11 5.19 -17.90 -0.90
CA ALA A 11 5.61 -16.79 -1.77
C ALA A 11 4.52 -16.40 -2.79
N ILE A 12 3.86 -17.39 -3.40
CA ILE A 12 2.76 -17.16 -4.36
C ILE A 12 1.54 -16.54 -3.65
N LYS A 13 1.18 -17.02 -2.45
CA LYS A 13 0.09 -16.47 -1.64
C LYS A 13 0.35 -15.00 -1.28
N LEU A 14 1.56 -14.69 -0.83
CA LEU A 14 1.93 -13.32 -0.47
C LEU A 14 1.90 -12.38 -1.68
N LEU A 15 2.35 -12.83 -2.85
CA LEU A 15 2.24 -12.04 -4.07
C LEU A 15 0.78 -11.77 -4.47
N SER A 16 -0.17 -12.64 -4.11
CA SER A 16 -1.59 -12.38 -4.34
C SER A 16 -2.14 -11.26 -3.47
N ILE A 17 -1.53 -11.00 -2.32
CA ILE A 17 -1.93 -9.99 -1.35
C ILE A 17 -1.23 -8.65 -1.63
N PHE A 18 0.11 -8.70 -1.74
CA PHE A 18 0.95 -7.50 -1.89
C PHE A 18 1.11 -7.04 -3.34
N LYS A 19 0.75 -7.88 -4.32
CA LYS A 19 0.88 -7.67 -5.76
C LYS A 19 2.34 -7.62 -6.24
N TYR A 20 3.23 -6.93 -5.52
CA TYR A 20 4.66 -6.84 -5.78
C TYR A 20 5.43 -7.04 -4.47
N LEU A 21 6.53 -7.78 -4.52
CA LEU A 21 7.45 -7.93 -3.40
C LEU A 21 8.89 -7.94 -3.91
N THR A 22 9.79 -7.30 -3.17
CA THR A 22 11.23 -7.44 -3.35
C THR A 22 11.77 -8.63 -2.57
N SER A 23 13.02 -9.02 -2.86
CA SER A 23 13.68 -10.09 -2.09
C SER A 23 13.79 -9.76 -0.60
N SER A 24 14.11 -8.52 -0.24
CA SER A 24 14.16 -8.10 1.16
C SER A 24 12.80 -8.16 1.86
N GLN A 25 11.71 -7.86 1.15
CA GLN A 25 10.36 -7.94 1.68
C GLN A 25 9.92 -9.38 1.94
N PHE A 26 10.26 -10.34 1.09
CA PHE A 26 10.05 -11.76 1.35
C PHE A 26 10.78 -12.25 2.61
N VAL A 27 12.01 -11.76 2.85
CA VAL A 27 12.76 -12.09 4.07
C VAL A 27 12.11 -11.46 5.29
N LYS A 28 11.68 -10.19 5.23
CA LYS A 28 10.91 -9.52 6.31
C LYS A 28 9.63 -10.27 6.67
N LEU A 29 8.98 -10.90 5.69
CA LEU A 29 7.77 -11.73 5.89
C LEU A 29 8.07 -13.13 6.44
N GLY A 30 9.35 -13.48 6.63
CA GLY A 30 9.74 -14.77 7.23
C GLY A 30 9.59 -15.98 6.32
N VAL A 31 9.26 -15.81 5.04
CA VAL A 31 9.08 -16.93 4.10
C VAL A 31 10.37 -17.68 3.88
N PHE A 32 11.49 -16.97 3.91
CA PHE A 32 12.82 -17.56 3.74
C PHE A 32 13.79 -17.05 4.80
N LYS A 33 14.42 -17.96 5.51
CA LYS A 33 15.41 -17.62 6.55
C LYS A 33 16.69 -16.97 5.99
N LYS A 34 17.05 -17.28 4.73
CA LYS A 34 18.26 -16.77 4.07
C LYS A 34 17.97 -16.37 2.63
N ARG A 35 18.56 -15.26 2.19
CA ARG A 35 18.42 -14.71 0.81
C ARG A 35 18.83 -15.72 -0.27
N ALA A 36 19.84 -16.55 -0.02
CA ALA A 36 20.29 -17.57 -0.98
C ALA A 36 19.18 -18.62 -1.29
N TYR A 37 18.48 -19.09 -0.26
CA TYR A 37 17.35 -20.03 -0.46
C TYR A 37 16.19 -19.38 -1.20
N LEU A 38 15.92 -18.10 -0.90
CA LEU A 38 14.92 -17.31 -1.61
C LEU A 38 15.23 -17.27 -3.11
N THR A 39 16.45 -16.91 -3.50
CA THR A 39 16.84 -16.77 -4.91
C THR A 39 16.62 -18.06 -5.68
N ASN A 40 17.02 -19.21 -5.15
CA ASN A 40 16.83 -20.50 -5.78
C ASN A 40 15.35 -20.91 -5.87
N SER A 41 14.57 -20.66 -4.81
CA SER A 41 13.14 -20.97 -4.79
C SER A 41 12.36 -20.12 -5.77
N LEU A 42 12.63 -18.81 -5.86
CA LEU A 42 12.00 -17.91 -6.81
C LEU A 42 12.42 -18.25 -8.26
N LYS A 43 13.67 -18.66 -8.48
CA LYS A 43 14.13 -19.10 -9.79
C LYS A 43 13.32 -20.28 -10.31
N ILE A 44 13.02 -21.28 -9.47
CA ILE A 44 12.18 -22.42 -9.83
C ILE A 44 10.78 -21.98 -10.27
N LEU A 45 10.22 -20.94 -9.67
CA LEU A 45 8.90 -20.41 -10.03
C LEU A 45 8.94 -19.59 -11.34
N LEU A 46 10.09 -18.95 -11.64
CA LEU A 46 10.32 -18.14 -12.85
C LEU A 46 10.61 -19.00 -14.09
N ASP A 47 11.45 -20.04 -13.95
CA ASP A 47 12.03 -20.80 -15.09
C ASP A 47 11.13 -21.90 -15.64
N ARG A 48 9.84 -21.93 -15.28
CA ARG A 48 8.87 -22.91 -15.78
C ARG A 48 8.37 -22.57 -17.19
N LYS A 49 7.95 -23.56 -17.97
CA LYS A 49 7.25 -23.35 -19.25
C LYS A 49 6.05 -22.40 -19.10
N ASN A 50 5.35 -22.52 -17.98
CA ASN A 50 4.27 -21.64 -17.56
C ASN A 50 4.66 -21.02 -16.20
N PRO A 51 5.43 -19.94 -16.19
CA PRO A 51 5.94 -19.38 -14.95
C PRO A 51 4.81 -18.88 -14.05
N LEU A 52 4.87 -19.24 -12.77
CA LEU A 52 3.84 -18.85 -11.79
C LEU A 52 4.03 -17.41 -11.32
N ILE A 53 5.27 -16.95 -11.34
CA ILE A 53 5.65 -15.56 -11.03
C ILE A 53 6.45 -14.97 -12.17
N SER A 54 6.57 -13.66 -12.17
CA SER A 54 7.48 -12.92 -13.04
C SER A 54 8.19 -11.86 -12.20
N LYS A 55 9.19 -11.18 -12.78
CA LYS A 55 9.91 -10.10 -12.12
C LYS A 55 10.07 -8.91 -13.05
N HIS A 56 10.23 -7.75 -12.43
CA HIS A 56 10.65 -6.52 -13.07
C HIS A 56 12.02 -6.14 -12.55
N ASP A 57 13.01 -6.16 -13.44
CA ASP A 57 14.40 -5.79 -13.14
C ASP A 57 14.60 -4.31 -13.49
N PHE A 58 15.43 -3.62 -12.71
CA PHE A 58 15.80 -2.22 -12.94
C PHE A 58 17.18 -2.13 -13.57
N ASN A 59 17.36 -1.11 -14.43
CA ASN A 59 18.64 -0.88 -15.10
C ASN A 59 19.75 -0.61 -14.06
N PRO A 60 20.87 -1.34 -14.11
CA PRO A 60 21.99 -1.22 -13.18
C PRO A 60 22.70 0.15 -13.18
N VAL A 61 22.49 1.00 -14.19
CA VAL A 61 23.04 2.37 -14.26
C VAL A 61 22.66 3.23 -13.04
N ASN A 62 21.53 2.92 -12.39
CA ASN A 62 21.04 3.66 -11.23
C ASN A 62 21.31 2.93 -9.89
N GLY A 63 22.30 2.03 -9.84
CA GLY A 63 22.62 1.22 -8.68
C GLY A 63 21.83 -0.10 -8.65
N LYS A 64 22.15 -0.96 -7.66
CA LYS A 64 21.51 -2.27 -7.51
C LYS A 64 20.17 -2.14 -6.79
N LEU A 65 19.14 -1.73 -7.52
CA LEU A 65 17.78 -1.83 -7.03
C LEU A 65 17.33 -3.30 -7.06
N GLU A 66 16.59 -3.73 -6.05
CA GLU A 66 16.02 -5.08 -6.03
C GLU A 66 14.89 -5.19 -7.05
N SER A 67 14.78 -6.36 -7.70
CA SER A 67 13.65 -6.64 -8.58
C SER A 67 12.34 -6.73 -7.79
N PHE A 68 11.26 -6.28 -8.40
CA PHE A 68 9.92 -6.60 -7.92
C PHE A 68 9.41 -7.88 -8.56
N TYR A 69 9.04 -8.85 -7.74
CA TYR A 69 8.36 -10.09 -8.15
C TYR A 69 6.85 -9.90 -8.09
N TYR A 70 6.12 -10.56 -8.99
CA TYR A 70 4.66 -10.50 -9.06
C TYR A 70 4.07 -11.76 -9.69
N LEU A 71 2.78 -11.99 -9.46
CA LEU A 71 2.06 -13.15 -10.04
C LEU A 71 1.85 -12.98 -11.55
N THR A 72 1.96 -14.10 -12.27
CA THR A 72 1.48 -14.24 -13.64
C THR A 72 0.01 -14.73 -13.66
N LYS A 73 -0.59 -14.78 -14.85
CA LYS A 73 -1.88 -15.45 -15.07
C LYS A 73 -1.87 -16.92 -14.65
N TYR A 74 -0.72 -17.60 -14.77
CA TYR A 74 -0.58 -19.00 -14.36
C TYR A 74 -0.51 -19.15 -12.84
N GLY A 75 0.18 -18.21 -12.15
CA GLY A 75 0.18 -18.14 -10.69
C GLY A 75 -1.23 -17.90 -10.13
N LYS A 76 -2.00 -17.00 -10.76
CA LYS A 76 -3.41 -16.79 -10.41
C LYS A 76 -4.23 -18.06 -10.58
N LYS A 77 -4.13 -18.75 -11.73
CA LYS A 77 -4.82 -20.01 -11.97
C LYS A 77 -4.44 -21.09 -10.96
N TYR A 78 -3.16 -21.16 -10.57
CA TYR A 78 -2.71 -22.09 -9.55
C TYR A 78 -3.39 -21.83 -8.20
N LEU A 79 -3.47 -20.58 -7.76
CA LEU A 79 -4.15 -20.22 -6.51
C LEU A 79 -5.64 -20.57 -6.53
N VAL A 80 -6.32 -20.37 -7.66
CA VAL A 80 -7.75 -20.67 -7.77
C VAL A 80 -7.99 -22.17 -7.82
N ASN A 81 -7.26 -22.90 -8.68
CA ASN A 81 -7.58 -24.30 -9.00
C ASN A 81 -7.01 -25.30 -7.97
N GLU A 82 -5.84 -24.99 -7.39
CA GLU A 82 -5.14 -25.94 -6.49
C GLU A 82 -5.27 -25.53 -5.01
N LEU A 83 -5.50 -24.23 -4.72
CA LEU A 83 -5.59 -23.72 -3.36
C LEU A 83 -6.95 -23.06 -3.04
N GLU A 84 -7.92 -23.18 -3.95
CA GLU A 84 -9.33 -22.73 -3.78
C GLU A 84 -9.47 -21.24 -3.40
N TYR A 85 -8.52 -20.41 -3.84
CA TYR A 85 -8.59 -18.96 -3.58
C TYR A 85 -9.69 -18.31 -4.39
N VAL A 86 -10.39 -17.33 -3.76
CA VAL A 86 -11.41 -16.53 -4.45
C VAL A 86 -10.71 -15.64 -5.50
N GLU A 87 -11.05 -15.85 -6.77
CA GLU A 87 -10.39 -15.20 -7.91
C GLU A 87 -10.36 -13.66 -7.82
N SER A 88 -11.45 -13.05 -7.38
CA SER A 88 -11.60 -11.59 -7.24
C SER A 88 -10.68 -10.98 -6.17
N LYS A 89 -10.17 -11.78 -5.25
CA LYS A 89 -9.24 -11.34 -4.18
C LYS A 89 -7.76 -11.42 -4.57
N ILE A 90 -7.45 -12.05 -5.72
CA ILE A 90 -6.06 -12.24 -6.14
C ILE A 90 -5.58 -11.02 -6.93
N LYS A 91 -4.59 -10.32 -6.39
CA LYS A 91 -3.97 -9.17 -7.06
C LYS A 91 -2.94 -9.63 -8.10
N VAL A 92 -3.24 -9.33 -9.36
CA VAL A 92 -2.32 -9.55 -10.48
C VAL A 92 -2.11 -8.22 -11.20
N PRO A 93 -0.88 -7.88 -11.60
CA PRO A 93 -0.64 -6.69 -12.41
C PRO A 93 -1.41 -6.75 -13.73
N LEU A 94 -2.03 -5.63 -14.13
CA LEU A 94 -2.73 -5.49 -15.40
C LEU A 94 -1.82 -4.84 -16.46
N GLY A 95 -1.85 -5.37 -17.68
CA GLY A 95 -1.14 -4.80 -18.83
C GLY A 95 0.38 -4.94 -18.75
N VAL A 96 1.10 -3.97 -19.34
CA VAL A 96 2.56 -3.92 -19.27
C VAL A 96 2.97 -3.51 -17.86
N ASN A 97 3.67 -4.41 -17.17
CA ASN A 97 4.06 -4.23 -15.77
C ASN A 97 5.31 -3.35 -15.64
N GLN A 98 5.33 -2.23 -16.34
CA GLN A 98 6.45 -1.31 -16.25
C GLN A 98 6.37 -0.50 -14.96
N ILE A 99 7.40 -0.65 -14.13
CA ILE A 99 7.61 0.17 -12.93
C ILE A 99 8.75 1.14 -13.28
N TYR A 100 8.45 2.42 -13.26
CA TYR A 100 9.49 3.43 -13.50
C TYR A 100 10.43 3.52 -12.30
N ILE A 101 11.71 3.75 -12.55
CA ILE A 101 12.74 3.89 -11.50
C ILE A 101 12.35 4.97 -10.48
N LYS A 102 11.81 6.09 -10.94
CA LYS A 102 11.33 7.18 -10.07
C LYS A 102 10.26 6.76 -9.05
N ASP A 103 9.50 5.71 -9.38
CA ASP A 103 8.41 5.20 -8.53
C ASP A 103 8.86 4.04 -7.62
N TYR A 104 10.13 3.59 -7.74
CA TYR A 104 10.64 2.42 -7.04
C TYR A 104 10.52 2.55 -5.53
N PHE A 105 11.13 3.58 -4.95
CA PHE A 105 11.14 3.79 -3.50
C PHE A 105 9.74 4.08 -2.97
N HIS A 106 8.96 4.88 -3.68
CA HIS A 106 7.60 5.17 -3.30
C HIS A 106 6.76 3.88 -3.21
N ARG A 107 6.82 3.02 -4.22
CA ARG A 107 6.14 1.72 -4.21
C ARG A 107 6.66 0.79 -3.12
N LYS A 108 7.98 0.72 -2.97
CA LYS A 108 8.62 -0.12 -1.96
C LYS A 108 8.16 0.27 -0.55
N TYR A 109 8.24 1.54 -0.20
CA TYR A 109 7.84 2.02 1.13
C TYR A 109 6.33 1.92 1.37
N THR A 110 5.51 2.14 0.35
CA THR A 110 4.06 1.88 0.43
C THR A 110 3.77 0.41 0.77
N ILE A 111 4.51 -0.52 0.19
CA ILE A 111 4.40 -1.96 0.50
C ILE A 111 4.99 -2.25 1.88
N ASP A 112 6.11 -1.65 2.27
CA ASP A 112 6.72 -1.81 3.60
C ASP A 112 5.74 -1.36 4.71
N PHE A 113 4.99 -0.28 4.51
CA PHE A 113 3.90 0.10 5.41
C PHE A 113 2.84 -1.00 5.52
N HIS A 114 2.38 -1.55 4.39
CA HIS A 114 1.39 -2.64 4.41
C HIS A 114 1.94 -3.89 5.12
N LEU A 115 3.24 -4.21 4.97
CA LEU A 115 3.86 -5.31 5.71
C LEU A 115 3.77 -5.08 7.23
N ALA A 116 4.17 -3.91 7.69
CA ALA A 116 4.13 -3.56 9.11
C ALA A 116 2.68 -3.56 9.66
N PHE A 117 1.74 -2.96 8.91
CA PHE A 117 0.31 -2.98 9.24
C PHE A 117 -0.23 -4.40 9.34
N ARG A 118 0.08 -5.27 8.36
CA ARG A 118 -0.37 -6.64 8.34
C ARG A 118 0.15 -7.44 9.54
N GLN A 119 1.46 -7.34 9.84
CA GLN A 119 2.06 -8.01 11.01
C GLN A 119 1.40 -7.54 12.30
N TRP A 120 1.13 -6.23 12.43
CA TRP A 120 0.47 -5.67 13.59
C TRP A 120 -0.97 -6.18 13.72
N ILE A 121 -1.80 -6.12 12.67
CA ILE A 121 -3.20 -6.52 12.74
C ILE A 121 -3.38 -8.02 12.96
N GLU A 122 -2.52 -8.85 12.35
CA GLU A 122 -2.52 -10.31 12.55
C GLU A 122 -2.12 -10.67 13.99
N SER A 123 -1.13 -9.98 14.58
CA SER A 123 -0.74 -10.18 16.00
C SER A 123 -1.88 -9.84 16.97
N ARG A 124 -2.81 -8.99 16.57
CA ARG A 124 -3.99 -8.57 17.34
C ARG A 124 -5.26 -9.32 16.98
N LYS A 125 -5.16 -10.39 16.17
CA LYS A 125 -6.30 -11.20 15.67
C LYS A 125 -7.34 -10.37 14.91
N GLY A 126 -6.95 -9.22 14.35
CA GLY A 126 -7.81 -8.42 13.49
C GLY A 126 -7.87 -8.97 12.06
N LYS A 127 -8.78 -8.45 11.26
CA LYS A 127 -9.05 -8.90 9.89
C LYS A 127 -9.09 -7.72 8.94
N VAL A 128 -8.30 -7.78 7.87
CA VAL A 128 -8.41 -6.83 6.76
C VAL A 128 -9.58 -7.23 5.85
N GLU A 129 -10.57 -6.37 5.68
CA GLU A 129 -11.68 -6.59 4.75
C GLU A 129 -11.25 -6.30 3.32
N PHE A 130 -10.60 -5.16 3.10
CA PHE A 130 -9.91 -4.85 1.86
C PHE A 130 -8.74 -3.89 2.10
N LEU A 131 -7.79 -3.93 1.19
CA LEU A 131 -6.71 -2.96 1.05
C LEU A 131 -6.40 -2.79 -0.44
N ASN A 132 -6.45 -1.56 -0.94
CA ASN A 132 -6.08 -1.23 -2.30
C ASN A 132 -4.92 -0.23 -2.33
N TYR A 133 -4.03 -0.41 -3.30
CA TYR A 133 -2.94 0.51 -3.58
C TYR A 133 -3.31 1.47 -4.72
N TYR A 134 -2.61 2.60 -4.81
CA TYR A 134 -2.72 3.54 -5.94
C TYR A 134 -2.47 2.87 -7.30
N PHE A 135 -1.75 1.77 -7.33
CA PHE A 135 -1.48 0.97 -8.52
C PHE A 135 -2.43 -0.22 -8.72
N ASP A 136 -3.45 -0.39 -7.87
CA ASP A 136 -4.56 -1.32 -8.10
C ASP A 136 -5.57 -0.62 -9.01
N LYS A 137 -5.72 -1.14 -10.23
CA LYS A 137 -6.53 -0.54 -11.26
C LYS A 137 -7.62 -1.51 -11.72
N ALA A 138 -8.77 -0.95 -12.08
CA ALA A 138 -9.84 -1.64 -12.77
C ALA A 138 -10.21 -0.90 -14.05
N GLY A 139 -10.93 -1.57 -14.95
CA GLY A 139 -11.37 -1.01 -16.22
C GLY A 139 -10.64 -1.64 -17.41
N ASN A 140 -10.95 -1.14 -18.61
CA ASN A 140 -10.42 -1.65 -19.86
C ASN A 140 -9.63 -0.58 -20.62
N ASN A 141 -8.32 -0.81 -20.80
CA ASN A 141 -7.44 0.10 -21.55
C ASN A 141 -7.86 0.31 -23.02
N ARG A 142 -8.66 -0.61 -23.56
CA ARG A 142 -9.12 -0.58 -24.95
C ARG A 142 -10.51 0.04 -25.10
N SER A 143 -11.18 0.37 -23.99
CA SER A 143 -12.49 0.99 -24.07
C SER A 143 -12.40 2.40 -24.63
N LYS A 144 -13.23 2.71 -25.63
CA LYS A 144 -13.44 4.06 -26.14
C LYS A 144 -14.35 4.89 -25.24
N ASN A 145 -15.04 4.22 -24.30
CA ASN A 145 -15.92 4.86 -23.35
C ASN A 145 -15.09 5.37 -22.14
N LYS A 146 -15.16 6.67 -21.87
CA LYS A 146 -14.46 7.33 -20.75
C LYS A 146 -14.77 6.68 -19.38
N TYR A 147 -15.95 6.12 -19.21
CA TYR A 147 -16.38 5.50 -17.94
C TYR A 147 -15.78 4.10 -17.72
N ASP A 148 -15.38 3.41 -18.79
CA ASP A 148 -14.77 2.09 -18.72
C ASP A 148 -13.24 2.14 -18.73
N TYR A 149 -12.68 3.35 -18.78
CA TYR A 149 -11.22 3.52 -18.84
C TYR A 149 -10.55 3.14 -17.54
N VAL A 150 -9.34 2.60 -17.65
CA VAL A 150 -8.57 2.13 -16.49
C VAL A 150 -8.33 3.25 -15.49
N THR A 151 -8.84 3.07 -14.29
CA THR A 151 -8.67 4.00 -13.17
C THR A 151 -8.21 3.27 -11.91
N ALA A 152 -7.62 4.00 -10.97
CA ALA A 152 -7.26 3.45 -9.67
C ALA A 152 -8.53 3.11 -8.86
N LEU A 153 -8.52 1.93 -8.21
CA LEU A 153 -9.65 1.49 -7.38
C LEU A 153 -9.91 2.41 -6.18
N ASN A 154 -8.85 3.03 -5.68
CA ASN A 154 -8.89 3.93 -4.54
C ASN A 154 -9.09 5.42 -4.91
N LYS A 155 -9.33 5.76 -6.18
CA LYS A 155 -9.64 7.14 -6.58
C LYS A 155 -10.85 7.68 -5.82
N ILE A 156 -10.71 8.83 -5.16
CA ILE A 156 -11.75 9.51 -4.39
C ILE A 156 -12.16 10.78 -5.15
N GLN A 157 -13.45 10.92 -5.42
CA GLN A 157 -14.02 12.12 -6.01
C GLN A 157 -14.40 13.09 -4.90
N VAL A 158 -13.81 14.28 -4.89
CA VAL A 158 -14.10 15.33 -3.90
C VAL A 158 -15.30 16.17 -4.33
N ASP A 159 -15.30 16.58 -5.60
CA ASP A 159 -16.40 17.30 -6.24
C ASP A 159 -16.46 16.96 -7.74
N LYS A 160 -17.23 17.70 -8.52
CA LYS A 160 -17.40 17.44 -9.98
C LYS A 160 -16.09 17.51 -10.77
N VAL A 161 -15.09 18.23 -10.29
CA VAL A 161 -13.83 18.51 -10.99
C VAL A 161 -12.64 17.85 -10.32
N ARG A 162 -12.59 17.85 -8.98
CA ARG A 162 -11.43 17.42 -8.20
C ARG A 162 -11.56 15.99 -7.72
N SER A 163 -10.50 15.23 -7.91
CA SER A 163 -10.35 13.87 -7.37
C SER A 163 -8.89 13.64 -7.00
N PHE A 164 -8.64 12.69 -6.11
CA PHE A 164 -7.30 12.26 -5.77
C PHE A 164 -7.23 10.74 -5.56
N ILE A 165 -6.01 10.22 -5.47
CA ILE A 165 -5.74 8.79 -5.32
C ILE A 165 -4.77 8.65 -4.15
N PRO A 166 -5.22 8.23 -2.96
CA PRO A 166 -4.32 7.91 -1.86
C PRO A 166 -3.45 6.72 -2.20
N ASP A 167 -2.27 6.62 -1.58
CA ASP A 167 -1.35 5.51 -1.83
C ASP A 167 -1.91 4.16 -1.39
N ILE A 168 -2.59 4.14 -0.25
CA ILE A 168 -3.42 3.00 0.18
C ILE A 168 -4.75 3.53 0.72
N ASN A 169 -5.79 2.72 0.55
CA ASN A 169 -6.99 2.77 1.36
C ASN A 169 -7.30 1.38 1.89
N ALA A 170 -7.70 1.30 3.15
CA ALA A 170 -8.01 0.02 3.77
C ALA A 170 -9.18 0.13 4.75
N ILE A 171 -9.97 -0.93 4.79
CA ILE A 171 -10.92 -1.20 5.87
C ILE A 171 -10.49 -2.49 6.55
N PHE A 172 -10.47 -2.46 7.88
CA PHE A 172 -10.15 -3.61 8.71
C PHE A 172 -11.03 -3.63 9.96
N VAL A 173 -11.13 -4.81 10.57
CA VAL A 173 -11.88 -5.05 11.81
C VAL A 173 -10.90 -5.46 12.91
N HIS A 174 -11.02 -4.83 14.06
CA HIS A 174 -10.30 -5.18 15.27
C HIS A 174 -11.21 -5.00 16.48
N ASN A 175 -11.31 -6.01 17.36
CA ASN A 175 -12.22 -6.03 18.48
C ASN A 175 -13.67 -5.66 18.07
N ASP A 176 -14.19 -6.31 17.03
CA ASP A 176 -15.52 -6.11 16.44
C ASP A 176 -15.82 -4.68 15.95
N THR A 177 -14.81 -3.82 15.99
CA THR A 177 -14.92 -2.44 15.48
C THR A 177 -14.28 -2.35 14.09
N LYS A 178 -15.01 -1.72 13.17
CA LYS A 178 -14.53 -1.47 11.80
C LYS A 178 -13.79 -0.14 11.76
N TYR A 179 -12.61 -0.15 11.14
CA TYR A 179 -11.75 1.02 10.97
C TYR A 179 -11.46 1.26 9.50
N LEU A 180 -11.40 2.52 9.10
CA LEU A 180 -10.94 2.98 7.79
C LEU A 180 -9.69 3.84 7.95
N PHE A 181 -8.69 3.62 7.11
CA PHE A 181 -7.62 4.59 6.93
C PHE A 181 -7.29 4.83 5.45
N LEU A 182 -6.77 6.00 5.18
CA LEU A 182 -6.08 6.38 3.96
C LEU A 182 -4.61 6.57 4.29
N PHE A 183 -3.72 6.15 3.41
CA PHE A 183 -2.28 6.23 3.64
C PHE A 183 -1.60 7.02 2.53
N GLU A 184 -0.64 7.86 2.93
CA GLU A 184 0.21 8.64 2.04
C GLU A 184 1.69 8.42 2.39
N GLN A 185 2.47 7.98 1.41
CA GLN A 185 3.92 7.89 1.49
C GLN A 185 4.53 9.11 0.82
N HIS A 186 5.32 9.87 1.56
CA HIS A 186 6.03 11.00 1.00
C HIS A 186 7.54 10.78 0.98
N ASN A 187 8.09 10.74 -0.23
CA ASN A 187 9.51 10.59 -0.47
C ASN A 187 10.13 11.93 -0.90
N GLY A 188 11.36 12.15 -0.45
CA GLY A 188 12.11 13.36 -0.78
C GLY A 188 11.77 14.56 0.10
N LYS A 189 12.16 15.77 -0.36
CA LYS A 189 12.21 16.99 0.45
C LYS A 189 11.12 18.02 0.12
N ASP A 190 10.16 17.70 -0.74
CA ASP A 190 9.14 18.66 -1.22
C ASP A 190 7.97 18.79 -0.23
N VAL A 191 8.17 19.64 0.78
CA VAL A 191 7.15 19.97 1.80
C VAL A 191 5.90 20.61 1.18
N LYS A 192 6.06 21.41 0.08
CA LYS A 192 4.93 22.08 -0.56
C LYS A 192 3.98 21.04 -1.19
N ARG A 193 4.53 20.09 -1.93
CA ARG A 193 3.74 19.00 -2.54
C ARG A 193 2.98 18.20 -1.50
N LEU A 194 3.66 17.81 -0.39
CA LEU A 194 2.99 17.09 0.69
C LEU A 194 1.86 17.92 1.31
N PHE A 195 2.11 19.20 1.59
CA PHE A 195 1.09 20.09 2.14
C PHE A 195 -0.15 20.21 1.23
N GLU A 196 0.04 20.39 -0.09
CA GLU A 196 -1.05 20.46 -1.07
C GLU A 196 -1.85 19.14 -1.12
N GLN A 197 -1.16 18.00 -1.00
CA GLN A 197 -1.79 16.69 -0.93
C GLN A 197 -2.66 16.56 0.33
N LEU A 198 -2.12 16.92 1.51
CA LEU A 198 -2.88 16.87 2.76
C LEU A 198 -4.02 17.87 2.81
N PHE A 199 -3.85 19.05 2.20
CA PHE A 199 -4.93 20.00 2.03
C PHE A 199 -6.08 19.45 1.17
N THR A 200 -5.77 18.61 0.18
CA THR A 200 -6.78 17.87 -0.59
C THR A 200 -7.55 16.88 0.28
N HIS A 201 -6.88 16.21 1.23
CA HIS A 201 -7.56 15.37 2.22
C HIS A 201 -8.48 16.17 3.14
N ILE A 202 -8.06 17.34 3.61
CA ILE A 202 -8.91 18.25 4.42
C ILE A 202 -10.18 18.61 3.65
N ASN A 203 -10.06 19.01 2.38
CA ASN A 203 -11.21 19.27 1.52
C ASN A 203 -12.12 18.05 1.34
N ALA A 204 -11.55 16.86 1.21
CA ALA A 204 -12.32 15.62 1.09
C ALA A 204 -13.03 15.23 2.39
N ILE A 205 -12.44 15.52 3.55
CA ILE A 205 -13.08 15.34 4.87
C ILE A 205 -14.27 16.32 4.98
N PHE A 206 -14.06 17.59 4.68
CA PHE A 206 -15.10 18.63 4.70
C PHE A 206 -16.28 18.26 3.76
N ALA A 207 -15.99 17.80 2.55
CA ALA A 207 -16.98 17.35 1.57
C ALA A 207 -17.61 15.97 1.90
N LYS A 208 -17.18 15.31 2.99
CA LYS A 208 -17.58 13.94 3.35
C LYS A 208 -17.34 12.91 2.23
N ALA A 209 -16.45 13.20 1.29
CA ALA A 209 -16.23 12.40 0.07
C ALA A 209 -15.79 10.97 0.37
N ILE A 210 -14.98 10.78 1.42
CA ILE A 210 -14.46 9.49 1.85
C ILE A 210 -15.57 8.67 2.51
N ALA A 211 -16.34 9.30 3.41
CA ALA A 211 -17.49 8.67 4.07
C ALA A 211 -18.52 8.19 3.04
N LEU A 212 -18.83 9.00 2.05
CA LEU A 212 -19.76 8.65 0.96
C LEU A 212 -19.22 7.50 0.09
N LYS A 213 -17.92 7.53 -0.25
CA LYS A 213 -17.32 6.49 -1.11
C LYS A 213 -17.36 5.10 -0.47
N TYR A 214 -17.10 5.02 0.84
CA TYR A 214 -16.95 3.75 1.56
C TYR A 214 -18.16 3.39 2.43
N ASP A 215 -19.24 4.19 2.37
CA ASP A 215 -20.40 4.10 3.29
C ASP A 215 -19.93 3.98 4.77
N TYR A 216 -19.00 4.86 5.14
CA TYR A 216 -18.32 4.80 6.43
C TYR A 216 -18.64 6.04 7.26
N LYS A 217 -19.35 5.83 8.39
CA LYS A 217 -19.94 6.91 9.23
C LYS A 217 -19.08 7.26 10.45
N GLN A 218 -18.06 6.44 10.75
CA GLN A 218 -17.20 6.66 11.92
C GLN A 218 -15.97 7.52 11.55
N PRO A 219 -15.26 8.07 12.54
CA PRO A 219 -13.97 8.72 12.31
C PRO A 219 -12.99 7.77 11.63
N TYR A 220 -12.19 8.29 10.71
CA TYR A 220 -11.14 7.56 10.01
C TYR A 220 -9.81 8.31 10.11
N LYS A 221 -8.72 7.66 9.72
CA LYS A 221 -7.38 8.23 9.79
C LYS A 221 -6.80 8.48 8.40
N VAL A 222 -6.10 9.58 8.26
CA VAL A 222 -5.13 9.84 7.20
C VAL A 222 -3.75 9.60 7.80
N VAL A 223 -3.12 8.52 7.39
CA VAL A 223 -1.83 8.04 7.90
C VAL A 223 -0.75 8.53 6.95
N VAL A 224 0.19 9.32 7.44
CA VAL A 224 1.23 9.95 6.64
C VAL A 224 2.59 9.44 7.09
N VAL A 225 3.36 8.86 6.17
CA VAL A 225 4.73 8.46 6.45
C VAL A 225 5.68 9.22 5.53
N CYS A 226 6.63 9.92 6.14
CA CYS A 226 7.63 10.70 5.44
C CYS A 226 8.99 9.98 5.45
N GLU A 227 9.74 10.09 4.36
CA GLU A 227 11.12 9.62 4.32
C GLU A 227 12.00 10.46 5.27
N GLU A 228 11.82 11.79 5.25
CA GLU A 228 12.63 12.75 5.99
C GLU A 228 11.88 13.34 7.20
N LYS A 229 12.53 13.32 8.37
CA LYS A 229 11.97 13.91 9.60
C LYS A 229 11.70 15.43 9.45
N SER A 230 12.61 16.16 8.81
CA SER A 230 12.47 17.58 8.56
C SER A 230 11.22 17.92 7.74
N VAL A 231 10.86 17.07 6.78
CA VAL A 231 9.65 17.24 5.97
C VAL A 231 8.40 16.97 6.81
N LYS A 232 8.40 15.91 7.63
CA LYS A 232 7.31 15.61 8.57
C LYS A 232 7.06 16.81 9.49
N ASP A 233 8.11 17.30 10.16
CA ASP A 233 8.00 18.39 11.12
C ASP A 233 7.54 19.70 10.44
N SER A 234 8.09 20.02 9.26
CA SER A 234 7.73 21.22 8.50
C SER A 234 6.29 21.21 7.98
N VAL A 235 5.78 20.04 7.52
CA VAL A 235 4.40 19.99 7.06
C VAL A 235 3.41 20.08 8.20
N ILE A 236 3.69 19.48 9.36
CA ILE A 236 2.89 19.61 10.57
C ILE A 236 2.83 21.09 10.99
N GLU A 237 3.97 21.79 11.01
CA GLU A 237 4.02 23.21 11.34
C GLU A 237 3.20 24.07 10.37
N ARG A 238 3.24 23.75 9.06
CA ARG A 238 2.41 24.47 8.08
C ARG A 238 0.91 24.20 8.27
N LEU A 239 0.53 22.96 8.57
CA LEU A 239 -0.87 22.61 8.83
C LEU A 239 -1.41 23.36 10.06
N ARG A 240 -0.62 23.49 11.12
CA ARG A 240 -0.99 24.24 12.34
C ARG A 240 -1.33 25.71 12.11
N LYS A 241 -0.84 26.29 11.02
CA LYS A 241 -1.10 27.70 10.66
C LYS A 241 -2.42 27.89 9.89
N LEU A 242 -3.15 26.82 9.58
CA LEU A 242 -4.45 26.90 8.93
C LEU A 242 -5.54 27.19 9.97
N ASP A 243 -6.42 28.13 9.64
CA ASP A 243 -7.58 28.43 10.47
C ASP A 243 -8.51 27.22 10.56
N GLY A 244 -8.98 26.89 11.76
CA GLY A 244 -9.90 25.77 12.01
C GLY A 244 -9.25 24.39 11.92
N ILE A 245 -7.91 24.28 11.85
CA ILE A 245 -7.20 22.99 11.71
C ILE A 245 -7.41 22.07 12.92
N GLU A 246 -7.74 22.62 14.09
CA GLU A 246 -8.01 21.86 15.31
C GLU A 246 -9.14 20.86 15.14
N HIS A 247 -10.13 21.14 14.28
CA HIS A 247 -11.23 20.22 13.94
C HIS A 247 -10.75 18.97 13.19
N TYR A 248 -9.56 19.02 12.59
CA TYR A 248 -8.97 17.94 11.80
C TYR A 248 -7.84 17.22 12.54
N ASN A 249 -7.46 17.65 13.75
CA ASN A 249 -6.31 17.14 14.47
C ASN A 249 -6.33 15.61 14.58
N ASN A 250 -7.48 15.02 14.92
CA ASN A 250 -7.62 13.59 15.11
C ASN A 250 -7.72 12.77 13.81
N PHE A 251 -7.81 13.43 12.66
CA PHE A 251 -7.82 12.72 11.37
C PHE A 251 -6.41 12.36 10.88
N PHE A 252 -5.39 13.13 11.23
CA PHE A 252 -4.05 12.99 10.69
C PHE A 252 -3.07 12.45 11.72
N ILE A 253 -2.32 11.41 11.33
CA ILE A 253 -1.23 10.88 12.13
C ILE A 253 0.03 10.71 11.27
N PHE A 254 1.19 11.07 11.84
CA PHE A 254 2.45 11.18 11.13
C PHE A 254 3.54 10.33 11.76
N LYS A 255 4.35 9.68 10.91
CA LYS A 255 5.64 9.06 11.24
C LYS A 255 6.66 9.28 10.14
N THR A 256 7.91 8.96 10.42
CA THR A 256 8.92 8.70 9.40
C THR A 256 9.02 7.21 9.10
N ASN A 257 9.71 6.84 8.01
CA ASN A 257 10.00 5.43 7.71
C ASN A 257 10.79 4.77 8.85
N ILE A 258 11.72 5.48 9.47
CA ILE A 258 12.53 4.98 10.61
C ILE A 258 11.63 4.73 11.82
N GLU A 259 10.83 5.74 12.23
CA GLU A 259 9.88 5.59 13.34
C GLU A 259 8.87 4.46 13.10
N LEU A 260 8.49 4.20 11.85
CA LEU A 260 7.60 3.10 11.48
C LEU A 260 8.28 1.73 11.63
N GLU A 261 9.57 1.62 11.28
CA GLU A 261 10.34 0.38 11.43
C GLU A 261 10.63 0.04 12.90
N GLU A 262 10.79 1.05 13.76
CA GLU A 262 11.00 0.86 15.21
C GLU A 262 9.72 0.35 15.90
N ASP A 263 8.59 0.96 15.61
CA ASP A 263 7.28 0.55 16.15
C ASP A 263 6.13 1.02 15.26
N PHE A 264 5.28 0.09 14.87
CA PHE A 264 4.10 0.42 14.05
C PHE A 264 3.00 1.11 14.87
N TYR A 265 2.75 0.71 16.11
CA TYR A 265 1.51 1.03 16.82
C TYR A 265 1.54 2.34 17.58
N THR A 266 2.60 2.60 18.36
CA THR A 266 2.69 3.76 19.27
C THR A 266 3.39 4.96 18.64
N ASN A 267 3.40 6.08 19.32
CA ASN A 267 4.20 7.26 19.01
C ASN A 267 3.91 7.95 17.66
N TRP A 268 2.72 7.78 17.10
CA TRP A 268 2.28 8.61 15.99
C TRP A 268 2.13 10.06 16.45
N THR A 269 2.46 11.02 15.59
CA THR A 269 2.37 12.46 15.90
C THR A 269 1.09 13.01 15.29
N LEU A 270 0.26 13.69 16.08
CA LEU A 270 -0.91 14.44 15.61
C LEU A 270 -0.49 15.81 15.04
N ILE A 271 -1.41 16.54 14.38
CA ILE A 271 -1.14 17.91 13.89
C ILE A 271 -0.72 18.84 15.03
N ASN A 272 -1.34 18.75 16.21
CA ASN A 272 -0.97 19.56 17.38
C ASN A 272 0.37 19.17 18.02
N GLY A 273 1.00 18.07 17.57
CA GLY A 273 2.28 17.55 18.05
C GLY A 273 2.21 16.54 19.16
N GLU A 274 1.03 16.29 19.68
CA GLU A 274 0.82 15.24 20.67
C GLU A 274 1.08 13.87 20.09
N LYS A 275 1.46 12.94 20.95
CA LYS A 275 1.66 11.54 20.57
C LYS A 275 0.39 10.73 20.78
N THR A 276 0.14 9.83 19.85
CA THR A 276 -1.03 8.94 19.87
C THR A 276 -0.67 7.56 19.38
N ASN A 277 -1.60 6.62 19.53
CA ASN A 277 -1.51 5.30 18.93
C ASN A 277 -2.20 5.27 17.56
N PHE A 278 -1.90 4.25 16.76
CA PHE A 278 -2.51 4.04 15.45
C PHE A 278 -4.05 3.95 15.52
N LEU A 279 -4.55 3.26 16.55
CA LEU A 279 -5.97 3.26 16.94
C LEU A 279 -6.14 4.07 18.23
N ILE A 280 -7.14 4.91 18.24
CA ILE A 280 -7.61 5.64 19.43
C ILE A 280 -8.89 4.99 19.90
#